data_40ec2bf457b0bf063f1d899683c95eb1
#
_entry.id   40ec2bf457b0bf063f1d899683c95eb1
#
_cell.length_a   1.000
_cell.length_b   1.000
_cell.length_c   1.000
_cell.angle_alpha   90.00
_cell.angle_beta   90.00
_cell.angle_gamma   90.00
#
_symmetry.space_group_name_H-M   'P 1'
#
loop_
_entity.id
_entity.type
_entity.pdbx_description
1 polymer ?
#
loop_
_entity_poly.entity_id
_entity_poly.type
_entity_poly.pdbx_seq_one_letter_code
_entity_poly.pdbx_strand_id
1 'polypeptide(L)'
;MAVSGIGGVFFRAKDPDALLEWYRTHFGVTMEGYEPWQQAAGPTVFMPFASNTDHWPEAKQWMINFRVEALDEFLSKLRQAGIDVKTDPAWDAPETGRFARIQDPEGNPIELWEPPVE
;
A
#
# COMPACT_ATOMS: atom_id res chain seq x y z
N MET A 1 1.06 21.15 -16.49
CA MET A 1 0.24 21.07 -15.28
C MET A 1 1.04 21.59 -14.09
N ALA A 2 0.38 22.36 -13.21
CA ALA A 2 1.05 22.89 -12.02
C ALA A 2 1.37 21.80 -11.00
N VAL A 3 0.54 20.75 -10.93
CA VAL A 3 0.75 19.61 -10.03
C VAL A 3 1.45 18.49 -10.79
N SER A 4 2.63 18.10 -10.32
CA SER A 4 3.46 17.09 -11.00
C SER A 4 3.35 15.70 -10.39
N GLY A 5 2.73 15.56 -9.23
CA GLY A 5 2.56 14.28 -8.58
C GLY A 5 2.24 14.41 -7.10
N ILE A 6 2.18 13.27 -6.43
CA ILE A 6 1.96 13.22 -4.99
C ILE A 6 3.33 13.40 -4.32
N GLY A 7 3.45 14.43 -3.45
CA GLY A 7 4.71 14.74 -2.77
C GLY A 7 4.89 14.01 -1.45
N GLY A 8 3.82 13.47 -0.90
CA GLY A 8 3.91 12.74 0.37
C GLY A 8 2.55 12.24 0.83
N VAL A 9 2.59 11.33 1.81
CA VAL A 9 1.40 10.82 2.48
C VAL A 9 1.63 11.02 3.97
N PHE A 10 0.70 11.68 4.65
CA PHE A 10 0.82 11.99 6.07
C PHE A 10 -0.39 11.43 6.79
N PHE A 11 -0.15 10.70 7.86
CA PHE A 11 -1.23 10.08 8.62
C PHE A 11 -0.87 9.98 10.09
N ARG A 12 -1.87 9.85 10.92
CA ARG A 12 -1.71 9.82 12.37
C ARG A 12 -1.28 8.42 12.81
N ALA A 13 -0.38 8.37 13.80
CA ALA A 13 0.09 7.11 14.39
C ALA A 13 0.22 7.28 15.90
N LYS A 14 -0.09 6.23 16.64
CA LYS A 14 0.13 6.21 18.11
C LYS A 14 1.60 6.15 18.42
N ASP A 15 2.36 5.38 17.62
CA ASP A 15 3.80 5.25 17.75
C ASP A 15 4.44 5.45 16.36
N PRO A 16 4.70 6.70 15.97
CA PRO A 16 5.24 6.97 14.63
C PRO A 16 6.57 6.29 14.33
N ASP A 17 7.47 6.23 15.31
CA ASP A 17 8.79 5.65 15.09
C ASP A 17 8.70 4.14 14.84
N ALA A 18 7.91 3.42 15.62
CA ALA A 18 7.71 1.99 15.45
C ALA A 18 7.01 1.70 14.13
N LEU A 19 6.04 2.53 13.76
CA LEU A 19 5.31 2.35 12.51
C LEU A 19 6.22 2.57 11.30
N LEU A 20 7.04 3.61 11.32
CA LEU A 20 8.00 3.88 10.25
C LEU A 20 8.99 2.73 10.09
N GLU A 21 9.46 2.16 11.21
CA GLU A 21 10.39 1.03 11.18
C GLU A 21 9.72 -0.21 10.55
N TRP A 22 8.44 -0.43 10.80
CA TRP A 22 7.69 -1.52 10.17
C TRP A 22 7.65 -1.36 8.64
N TYR A 23 7.34 -0.14 8.16
CA TYR A 23 7.32 0.12 6.73
C TYR A 23 8.71 0.01 6.11
N ARG A 24 9.75 0.44 6.82
CA ARG A 24 11.13 0.26 6.38
C ARG A 24 11.47 -1.22 6.22
N THR A 25 11.17 -2.01 7.24
CA THR A 25 11.54 -3.43 7.29
C THR A 25 10.84 -4.25 6.22
N HIS A 26 9.54 -4.02 6.04
CA HIS A 26 8.74 -4.90 5.17
C HIS A 26 8.56 -4.34 3.76
N PHE A 27 8.64 -3.04 3.58
CA PHE A 27 8.31 -2.39 2.31
C PHE A 27 9.48 -1.60 1.71
N GLY A 28 10.51 -1.30 2.48
CA GLY A 28 11.57 -0.41 2.04
C GLY A 28 11.12 1.04 1.90
N VAL A 29 9.95 1.37 2.41
CA VAL A 29 9.43 2.73 2.40
C VAL A 29 9.89 3.42 3.67
N THR A 30 10.67 4.48 3.51
CA THR A 30 11.29 5.12 4.66
C THR A 30 11.65 6.56 4.36
N MET A 31 11.90 7.31 5.43
CA MET A 31 12.50 8.62 5.37
C MET A 31 13.69 8.62 6.31
N GLU A 32 14.89 8.84 5.77
CA GLU A 32 16.12 8.89 6.55
C GLU A 32 16.43 10.35 6.87
N GLY A 33 16.19 10.77 8.12
CA GLY A 33 16.27 12.17 8.49
C GLY A 33 15.28 13.00 7.67
N TYR A 34 15.80 13.86 6.81
CA TYR A 34 14.96 14.65 5.90
C TYR A 34 15.01 14.15 4.45
N GLU A 35 15.61 12.98 4.20
CA GLU A 35 15.68 12.43 2.85
C GLU A 35 14.42 11.67 2.50
N PRO A 36 13.64 12.11 1.47
CA PRO A 36 12.42 11.43 1.06
C PRO A 36 12.71 10.08 0.39
N TRP A 37 11.77 9.17 0.49
CA TRP A 37 11.79 7.95 -0.28
C TRP A 37 11.60 8.27 -1.76
N GLN A 38 12.49 7.74 -2.61
CA GLN A 38 12.42 7.91 -4.06
C GLN A 38 11.69 6.71 -4.64
N GLN A 39 10.43 6.89 -5.00
CA GLN A 39 9.66 5.82 -5.61
C GLN A 39 9.94 5.70 -7.10
N ALA A 40 9.78 4.49 -7.64
CA ALA A 40 9.91 4.27 -9.07
C ALA A 40 8.78 4.99 -9.83
N ALA A 41 9.09 5.48 -11.04
CA ALA A 41 8.07 6.03 -11.91
C ALA A 41 7.07 4.94 -12.33
N GLY A 42 5.81 5.30 -12.43
CA GLY A 42 4.77 4.35 -12.81
C GLY A 42 3.37 4.91 -12.60
N PRO A 43 2.34 4.12 -12.93
CA PRO A 43 0.97 4.57 -12.80
C PRO A 43 0.57 4.78 -11.34
N THR A 44 -0.22 5.81 -11.10
CA THR A 44 -0.82 6.09 -9.79
C THR A 44 -2.32 6.23 -9.97
N VAL A 45 -3.07 5.42 -9.24
CA VAL A 45 -4.52 5.53 -9.20
C VAL A 45 -4.89 6.56 -8.13
N PHE A 46 -5.66 7.55 -8.52
CA PHE A 46 -6.19 8.54 -7.60
C PHE A 46 -7.70 8.56 -7.76
N MET A 47 -8.41 7.95 -6.82
CA MET A 47 -9.84 7.73 -7.00
C MET A 47 -10.61 7.81 -5.68
N PRO A 48 -11.61 8.70 -5.60
CA PRO A 48 -12.54 8.66 -4.48
C PRO A 48 -13.47 7.45 -4.60
N PHE A 49 -13.66 6.76 -3.50
CA PHE A 49 -14.66 5.70 -3.39
C PHE A 49 -15.94 6.27 -2.77
N ALA A 50 -17.04 5.56 -2.95
CA ALA A 50 -18.28 5.94 -2.28
C ALA A 50 -18.10 5.92 -0.76
N SER A 51 -18.75 6.85 -0.06
CA SER A 51 -18.60 6.99 1.39
C SER A 51 -18.98 5.72 2.17
N ASN A 52 -19.81 4.86 1.59
CA ASN A 52 -20.25 3.61 2.20
C ASN A 52 -19.53 2.38 1.64
N THR A 53 -18.37 2.57 0.99
CA THR A 53 -17.62 1.42 0.46
C THR A 53 -17.27 0.42 1.56
N ASP A 54 -17.24 -0.86 1.21
CA ASP A 54 -16.79 -1.93 2.08
C ASP A 54 -15.37 -2.42 1.76
N HIS A 55 -14.66 -1.70 0.90
CA HIS A 55 -13.30 -2.09 0.49
C HIS A 55 -12.28 -2.00 1.62
N TRP A 56 -12.55 -1.15 2.62
CA TRP A 56 -11.72 -1.07 3.83
C TRP A 56 -12.59 -0.62 5.01
N PRO A 57 -12.09 -0.76 6.26
CA PRO A 57 -12.91 -0.44 7.44
C PRO A 57 -13.41 1.00 7.45
N GLU A 58 -14.67 1.16 7.82
CA GLU A 58 -15.37 2.45 7.84
C GLU A 58 -14.67 3.47 8.75
N ALA A 59 -14.01 3.01 9.82
CA ALA A 59 -13.28 3.88 10.74
C ALA A 59 -12.05 4.52 10.14
N LYS A 60 -11.60 4.07 8.95
CA LYS A 60 -10.41 4.60 8.28
C LYS A 60 -10.82 5.39 7.06
N GLN A 61 -10.28 6.62 6.96
CA GLN A 61 -10.61 7.52 5.84
C GLN A 61 -9.96 7.07 4.54
N TRP A 62 -8.74 6.51 4.62
CA TRP A 62 -7.90 6.23 3.46
C TRP A 62 -7.46 4.79 3.44
N MET A 63 -7.28 4.27 2.24
CA MET A 63 -6.51 3.05 2.02
C MET A 63 -5.36 3.42 1.08
N ILE A 64 -4.12 3.12 1.49
CA ILE A 64 -2.96 3.33 0.64
C ILE A 64 -2.74 2.10 -0.23
N ASN A 65 -2.35 2.32 -1.48
CA ASN A 65 -2.01 1.24 -2.40
C ASN A 65 -0.54 1.37 -2.77
N PHE A 66 0.19 0.26 -2.69
CA PHE A 66 1.58 0.20 -3.14
C PHE A 66 1.68 -0.68 -4.38
N ARG A 67 2.37 -0.19 -5.41
CA ARG A 67 2.74 -1.03 -6.56
C ARG A 67 3.82 -2.00 -6.14
N VAL A 68 3.69 -3.24 -6.54
CA VAL A 68 4.60 -4.31 -6.18
C VAL A 68 5.00 -5.09 -7.42
N GLU A 69 6.28 -5.41 -7.55
CA GLU A 69 6.76 -6.36 -8.54
C GLU A 69 6.82 -7.74 -7.87
N ALA A 70 6.59 -8.81 -8.66
CA ALA A 70 6.62 -10.19 -8.16
C ALA A 70 5.75 -10.36 -6.90
N LEU A 71 4.46 -10.09 -7.04
CA LEU A 71 3.53 -10.06 -5.92
C LEU A 71 3.55 -11.36 -5.10
N ASP A 72 3.56 -12.52 -5.75
CA ASP A 72 3.54 -13.80 -5.04
C ASP A 72 4.74 -13.97 -4.10
N GLU A 73 5.94 -13.59 -4.55
CA GLU A 73 7.15 -13.64 -3.72
C GLU A 73 7.04 -12.68 -2.53
N PHE A 74 6.52 -11.49 -2.78
CA PHE A 74 6.35 -10.48 -1.73
C PHE A 74 5.34 -10.95 -0.68
N LEU A 75 4.21 -11.50 -1.11
CA LEU A 75 3.20 -12.03 -0.19
C LEU A 75 3.76 -13.18 0.65
N SER A 76 4.59 -14.04 0.05
CA SER A 76 5.24 -15.12 0.78
C SER A 76 6.13 -14.58 1.91
N LYS A 77 6.91 -13.53 1.64
CA LYS A 77 7.75 -12.90 2.66
C LYS A 77 6.91 -12.28 3.78
N LEU A 78 5.81 -11.63 3.43
CA LEU A 78 4.92 -11.05 4.44
C LEU A 78 4.31 -12.12 5.34
N ARG A 79 3.85 -13.23 4.75
CA ARG A 79 3.30 -14.35 5.52
C ARG A 79 4.35 -14.98 6.43
N GLN A 80 5.58 -15.12 5.97
CA GLN A 80 6.69 -15.63 6.80
C GLN A 80 6.97 -14.70 7.97
N ALA A 81 6.73 -13.41 7.82
CA ALA A 81 6.88 -12.43 8.90
C ALA A 81 5.68 -12.39 9.84
N GLY A 82 4.66 -13.25 9.64
CA GLY A 82 3.47 -13.29 10.49
C GLY A 82 2.41 -12.27 10.13
N ILE A 83 2.52 -11.62 8.98
CA ILE A 83 1.52 -10.64 8.54
C ILE A 83 0.37 -11.36 7.87
N ASP A 84 -0.86 -11.04 8.30
CA ASP A 84 -2.07 -11.61 7.71
C ASP A 84 -2.32 -11.01 6.32
N VAL A 85 -2.34 -11.86 5.30
CA VAL A 85 -2.51 -11.44 3.91
C VAL A 85 -3.84 -11.97 3.38
N LYS A 86 -4.64 -11.08 2.80
CA LYS A 86 -5.92 -11.43 2.18
C LYS A 86 -5.83 -11.28 0.67
N THR A 87 -6.26 -12.30 -0.04
CA THR A 87 -6.37 -12.31 -1.50
C THR A 87 -7.74 -12.83 -1.89
N ASP A 88 -8.20 -12.45 -3.08
CA ASP A 88 -9.44 -12.95 -3.65
C ASP A 88 -9.29 -12.93 -5.17
N PRO A 89 -9.45 -14.08 -5.86
CA PRO A 89 -9.36 -14.11 -7.32
C PRO A 89 -10.31 -13.14 -8.02
N ALA A 90 -11.43 -12.80 -7.38
CA ALA A 90 -12.39 -11.84 -7.94
C ALA A 90 -11.83 -10.42 -8.05
N TRP A 91 -10.76 -10.11 -7.30
CA TRP A 91 -10.10 -8.80 -7.39
C TRP A 91 -9.18 -8.69 -8.60
N ASP A 92 -8.76 -9.81 -9.17
CA ASP A 92 -7.74 -9.87 -10.19
C ASP A 92 -8.36 -9.88 -11.59
N ALA A 93 -7.74 -9.15 -12.51
CA ALA A 93 -8.15 -9.17 -13.92
C ALA A 93 -6.94 -8.84 -14.80
N PRO A 94 -6.88 -9.40 -16.03
CA PRO A 94 -5.77 -9.08 -16.93
C PRO A 94 -5.63 -7.59 -17.23
N GLU A 95 -6.73 -6.86 -17.24
CA GLU A 95 -6.75 -5.44 -17.57
C GLU A 95 -6.29 -4.55 -16.41
N THR A 96 -6.48 -4.98 -15.17
CA THR A 96 -6.22 -4.16 -13.99
C THR A 96 -5.07 -4.66 -13.14
N GLY A 97 -4.72 -5.95 -13.25
CA GLY A 97 -3.61 -6.54 -12.49
C GLY A 97 -4.09 -7.40 -11.33
N ARG A 98 -3.18 -7.61 -10.38
CA ARG A 98 -3.41 -8.47 -9.24
C ARG A 98 -3.33 -7.68 -7.94
N PHE A 99 -4.12 -8.11 -6.95
CA PHE A 99 -4.29 -7.36 -5.71
C PHE A 99 -4.20 -8.26 -4.49
N ALA A 100 -3.70 -7.68 -3.40
CA ALA A 100 -3.75 -8.28 -2.07
C ALA A 100 -4.01 -7.18 -1.06
N ARG A 101 -4.48 -7.54 0.12
CA ARG A 101 -4.76 -6.58 1.19
C ARG A 101 -4.16 -7.04 2.50
N ILE A 102 -3.60 -6.07 3.21
CA ILE A 102 -3.05 -6.27 4.55
C ILE A 102 -3.41 -5.06 5.41
N GLN A 103 -3.00 -5.10 6.66
CA GLN A 103 -3.06 -3.95 7.56
C GLN A 103 -1.69 -3.76 8.20
N ASP A 104 -1.34 -2.50 8.47
CA ASP A 104 -0.14 -2.22 9.25
C ASP A 104 -0.43 -2.46 10.75
N PRO A 105 0.60 -2.39 11.63
CA PRO A 105 0.38 -2.66 13.05
C PRO A 105 -0.62 -1.74 13.76
N GLU A 106 -0.94 -0.59 13.17
CA GLU A 106 -1.93 0.32 13.73
C GLU A 106 -3.29 0.21 13.04
N GLY A 107 -3.48 -0.84 12.23
CA GLY A 107 -4.76 -1.12 11.59
C GLY A 107 -5.04 -0.31 10.34
N ASN A 108 -4.05 0.39 9.79
CA ASN A 108 -4.26 1.12 8.55
C ASN A 108 -4.34 0.15 7.37
N PRO A 109 -5.38 0.26 6.53
CA PRO A 109 -5.54 -0.66 5.40
C PRO A 109 -4.52 -0.36 4.31
N ILE A 110 -3.95 -1.42 3.74
CA ILE A 110 -2.98 -1.35 2.66
C ILE A 110 -3.42 -2.31 1.56
N GLU A 111 -3.45 -1.81 0.34
CA GLU A 111 -3.62 -2.66 -0.83
C GLU A 111 -2.29 -2.78 -1.55
N LEU A 112 -1.95 -4.00 -1.95
CA LEU A 112 -0.75 -4.31 -2.73
C LEU A 112 -1.20 -4.62 -4.13
N TRP A 113 -0.58 -3.97 -5.12
CA TRP A 113 -1.02 -4.02 -6.50
C TRP A 113 0.14 -4.34 -7.43
N GLU A 114 0.00 -5.44 -8.17
CA GLU A 114 0.89 -5.75 -9.27
C GLU A 114 0.19 -5.34 -10.56
N PRO A 115 0.60 -4.22 -11.18
CA PRO A 115 -0.04 -3.77 -12.41
C PRO A 115 0.07 -4.79 -13.53
N PRO A 116 -0.83 -4.74 -14.52
CA PRO A 116 -0.74 -5.67 -15.65
C PRO A 116 0.54 -5.45 -16.44
N VAL A 117 1.05 -6.52 -17.01
CA VAL A 117 2.21 -6.49 -17.91
C VAL A 117 1.76 -5.93 -19.26
N GLU A 118 2.51 -4.97 -19.77
CA GLU A 118 2.26 -4.39 -21.09
C GLU A 118 2.89 -5.21 -22.22
#